data_f5a37e859e9261661c196d9b01039044
#
_entry.id   f5a37e859e9261661c196d9b01039044
#
_cell.length_a   1.000
_cell.length_b   1.000
_cell.length_c   1.000
_cell.angle_alpha   90.00
_cell.angle_beta   90.00
_cell.angle_gamma   90.00
#
_symmetry.space_group_name_H-M   'P 1'
#
loop_
_entity.id
_entity.type
_entity.pdbx_description
1 polymer ?
#
loop_
_entity_poly.entity_id
_entity_poly.type
_entity_poly.pdbx_seq_one_letter_code
_entity_poly.pdbx_strand_id
1 'polypeptide(L)' 'MGKKDGKKAAKKDSQLVLRLDKAERDAFVDLCKDMDTSAAREIRRFIRDFMKENGGD' A
#
# COMPACT_ATOMS: atom_id res chain seq x y z
N MET A 1 -6.28 -17.18 -13.65
CA MET A 1 -6.11 -16.94 -13.68
C MET A 1 -5.75 -16.29 -13.87
N GLY A 2 -5.58 -16.29 -13.75
CA GLY A 2 -5.22 -15.81 -13.64
C GLY A 2 -4.75 -15.15 -13.88
N LYS A 3 -4.66 -15.11 -13.92
CA LYS A 3 -4.26 -14.69 -14.06
C LYS A 3 -3.88 -13.97 -14.30
N LYS A 4 -3.86 -13.86 -14.25
CA LYS A 4 -3.51 -13.37 -14.42
C LYS A 4 -3.00 -12.80 -14.40
N ASP A 5 -2.75 -12.88 -14.37
CA ASP A 5 -2.22 -12.46 -14.29
C ASP A 5 -1.57 -11.77 -14.29
N GLY A 6 -1.39 -12.10 -13.80
CA GLY A 6 -0.43 -11.45 -13.44
C GLY A 6 0.18 -10.51 -14.29
N LYS A 7 0.27 -10.58 -15.22
CA LYS A 7 0.82 -9.87 -15.90
C LYS A 7 0.59 -8.62 -15.97
N LYS A 8 0.06 -8.44 -16.13
CA LYS A 8 -0.11 -7.31 -16.11
C LYS A 8 0.26 -6.74 -14.98
N ALA A 9 0.99 -7.31 -14.32
CA ALA A 9 1.47 -6.88 -13.11
C ALA A 9 1.99 -5.49 -13.18
N ALA A 10 2.45 -5.14 -14.24
CA ALA A 10 2.97 -3.82 -14.37
C ALA A 10 1.92 -2.77 -14.25
N LYS A 11 0.69 -3.15 -14.50
CA LYS A 11 -0.32 -2.18 -14.41
C LYS A 11 -0.95 -2.15 -13.09
N LYS A 12 -1.38 -1.02 -12.65
CA LYS A 12 -2.05 -0.87 -11.40
C LYS A 12 -3.52 -0.73 -11.67
N ASP A 13 -4.16 -1.85 -11.91
CA ASP A 13 -5.56 -1.79 -12.25
C ASP A 13 -6.47 -2.12 -11.08
N SER A 14 -5.94 -2.13 -9.88
CA SER A 14 -6.75 -2.31 -8.68
C SER A 14 -6.44 -1.25 -7.67
N GLN A 15 -7.37 -0.98 -6.80
CA GLN A 15 -7.08 -0.05 -5.72
C GLN A 15 -7.65 -0.56 -4.43
N LEU A 16 -7.03 -0.13 -3.36
CA LEU A 16 -7.46 -0.45 -2.02
C LEU A 16 -7.92 0.83 -1.38
N VAL A 17 -9.15 0.86 -0.91
CA VAL A 17 -9.70 2.04 -0.30
C VAL A 17 -9.80 1.84 1.20
N LEU A 18 -9.18 2.72 1.96
CA LEU A 18 -9.19 2.65 3.41
C LEU A 18 -9.98 3.79 3.97
N ARG A 19 -10.69 3.52 5.04
CA ARG A 19 -11.44 4.55 5.72
C ARG A 19 -10.80 4.84 7.05
N LEU A 20 -10.38 6.05 7.23
CA LEU A 20 -9.69 6.49 8.44
C LEU A 20 -10.33 7.76 8.95
N ASP A 21 -10.14 8.04 10.22
CA ASP A 21 -10.47 9.33 10.75
C ASP A 21 -9.69 10.36 10.01
N LYS A 22 -10.29 11.50 9.79
CA LYS A 22 -9.62 12.57 9.12
C LYS A 22 -8.35 12.99 9.86
N ALA A 23 -8.45 13.08 11.18
CA ALA A 23 -7.30 13.48 11.98
C ALA A 23 -6.16 12.46 11.89
N GLU A 24 -6.52 11.20 11.90
CA GLU A 24 -5.52 10.14 11.81
C GLU A 24 -4.88 10.13 10.44
N ARG A 25 -5.69 10.30 9.42
CA ARG A 25 -5.17 10.33 8.07
C ARG A 25 -4.22 11.50 7.87
N ASP A 26 -4.61 12.67 8.34
CA ASP A 26 -3.79 13.86 8.18
C ASP A 26 -2.47 13.72 8.92
N ALA A 27 -2.51 13.16 10.12
CA ALA A 27 -1.30 12.97 10.89
C ALA A 27 -0.37 11.99 10.19
N PHE A 28 -0.92 10.95 9.62
CA PHE A 28 -0.12 9.97 8.89
C PHE A 28 0.54 10.59 7.67
N VAL A 29 -0.24 11.35 6.90
CA VAL A 29 0.28 11.97 5.71
C VAL A 29 1.37 12.98 6.05
N ASP A 30 1.16 13.76 7.11
CA ASP A 30 2.15 14.73 7.53
C ASP A 30 3.44 14.05 7.98
N LEU A 31 3.30 12.97 8.70
CA LEU A 31 4.47 12.25 9.14
C LEU A 31 5.24 11.68 7.96
N CYS A 32 4.53 11.19 6.96
CA CYS A 32 5.18 10.69 5.77
C CYS A 32 5.99 11.78 5.08
N LYS A 33 5.44 12.98 5.04
CA LYS A 33 6.16 14.09 4.45
C LYS A 33 7.41 14.40 5.22
N ASP A 34 7.32 14.38 6.55
CA ASP A 34 8.49 14.63 7.39
C ASP A 34 9.55 13.59 7.16
N MET A 35 9.16 12.37 6.84
CA MET A 35 10.10 11.29 6.60
C MET A 35 10.50 11.18 5.15
N ASP A 36 10.09 12.15 4.35
CA ASP A 36 10.45 12.21 2.96
C ASP A 36 9.93 11.00 2.17
N THR A 37 8.71 10.61 2.48
CA THR A 37 8.08 9.51 1.79
C THR A 37 6.62 9.89 1.52
N SER A 38 5.81 8.96 1.09
CA SER A 38 4.41 9.22 0.83
C SER A 38 3.55 8.14 1.45
N ALA A 39 2.29 8.47 1.67
CA ALA A 39 1.36 7.52 2.26
C ALA A 39 1.23 6.28 1.39
N ALA A 40 1.09 6.47 0.09
CA ALA A 40 0.94 5.35 -0.82
C ALA A 40 2.16 4.45 -0.79
N ARG A 41 3.32 5.05 -0.73
CA ARG A 41 4.56 4.30 -0.70
C ARG A 41 4.68 3.45 0.56
N GLU A 42 4.32 4.04 1.70
CA GLU A 42 4.42 3.32 2.96
C GLU A 42 3.38 2.21 3.06
N ILE A 43 2.20 2.44 2.52
CA ILE A 43 1.18 1.42 2.52
C ILE A 43 1.57 0.24 1.63
N ARG A 44 2.10 0.52 0.46
CA ARG A 44 2.57 -0.55 -0.42
C ARG A 44 3.70 -1.33 0.22
N ARG A 45 4.57 -0.63 0.90
CA ARG A 45 5.67 -1.26 1.58
C ARG A 45 5.18 -2.18 2.67
N PHE A 46 4.19 -1.71 3.44
CA PHE A 46 3.59 -2.52 4.48
C PHE A 46 2.97 -3.79 3.88
N ILE A 47 2.24 -3.64 2.81
CA ILE A 47 1.58 -4.77 2.17
C ILE A 47 2.61 -5.79 1.72
N ARG A 48 3.66 -5.34 1.09
CA ARG A 48 4.71 -6.22 0.61
C ARG A 48 5.36 -6.98 1.75
N ASP A 49 5.70 -6.27 2.81
CA ASP A 49 6.34 -6.89 3.96
C ASP A 49 5.41 -7.85 4.67
N PHE A 50 4.17 -7.47 4.81
CA PHE A 50 3.18 -8.30 5.46
C PHE A 50 2.96 -9.60 4.70
N MET A 51 2.86 -9.50 3.40
CA MET A 51 2.68 -10.67 2.56
C MET A 51 3.88 -11.58 2.62
N LYS A 52 5.04 -10.99 2.68
CA LYS A 52 6.27 -11.74 2.75
C LYS A 52 6.38 -12.52 4.04
N GLU A 53 5.97 -11.90 5.13
CA GLU A 53 6.09 -12.54 6.43
C GLU A 53 4.97 -13.53 6.72
N ASN A 54 3.81 -13.28 6.19
CA ASN A 54 2.64 -14.09 6.52
C ASN A 54 2.07 -14.87 5.35
N GLY A 55 2.44 -14.48 4.17
CA GLY A 55 1.90 -15.09 2.98
C GLY A 55 2.50 -16.43 2.67
N GLY A 56 3.59 -16.67 3.20
CA GLY A 56 4.11 -17.96 3.05
C GLY A 56 4.75 -18.26 1.77
N ASP A 57 4.95 -17.60 1.05
CA ASP A 57 5.57 -18.04 -0.01
C ASP A 57 5.78 -17.44 -0.72
#